data_a83010373562d63fbd3545141cb6f2ab
#
_entry.id   a83010373562d63fbd3545141cb6f2ab
#
_cell.length_a   1.000
_cell.length_b   1.000
_cell.length_c   1.000
_cell.angle_alpha   90.00
_cell.angle_beta   90.00
_cell.angle_gamma   90.00
#
_symmetry.space_group_name_H-M   'P 1'
#
loop_
_entity.id
_entity.type
_entity.pdbx_description
1 polymer ?
#
loop_
_entity_poly.entity_id
_entity_poly.type
_entity_poly.pdbx_seq_one_letter_code
_entity_poly.pdbx_strand_id
1 'polypeptide(L)'
;MNKREFEEYLDKLDLDKNEYCIISGGSLLMHNLKEETDDVDLYVTQKQFNNLSKKFNVHRSNKPYPNHYTVNENTEAVLIDNIENEKIYYIDGYPC
;
A
#
# COMPACT_ATOMS: atom_id res chain seq x y z
N MET A 1 0.57 -14.25 2.24
CA MET A 1 -0.19 -14.16 0.97
C MET A 1 0.75 -14.38 -0.20
N ASN A 2 0.33 -15.23 -1.14
CA ASN A 2 0.99 -15.30 -2.43
C ASN A 2 0.53 -14.11 -3.31
N LYS A 3 1.05 -14.02 -4.53
CA LYS A 3 0.74 -12.90 -5.42
C LYS A 3 -0.76 -12.75 -5.70
N ARG A 4 -1.45 -13.86 -5.97
CA ARG A 4 -2.89 -13.86 -6.24
C ARG A 4 -3.69 -13.37 -5.03
N GLU A 5 -3.36 -13.89 -3.86
CA GLU A 5 -4.03 -13.49 -2.61
C GLU A 5 -3.78 -12.02 -2.30
N PHE A 6 -2.57 -11.55 -2.58
CA PHE A 6 -2.19 -10.15 -2.39
C PHE A 6 -3.01 -9.23 -3.30
N GLU A 7 -3.14 -9.58 -4.58
CA GLU A 7 -3.95 -8.82 -5.53
C GLU A 7 -5.42 -8.80 -5.13
N GLU A 8 -5.97 -9.93 -4.69
CA GLU A 8 -7.34 -10.00 -4.20
C GLU A 8 -7.55 -9.12 -2.97
N TYR A 9 -6.57 -9.08 -2.08
CA TYR A 9 -6.60 -8.23 -0.89
C TYR A 9 -6.62 -6.75 -1.27
N LEU A 10 -5.76 -6.34 -2.22
CA LEU A 10 -5.73 -4.97 -2.72
C LEU A 10 -7.07 -4.55 -3.34
N ASP A 11 -7.68 -5.46 -4.12
CA ASP A 11 -8.97 -5.17 -4.74
C ASP A 11 -10.05 -4.89 -3.69
N LYS A 12 -10.01 -5.58 -2.56
CA LYS A 12 -10.95 -5.36 -1.45
C LYS A 12 -10.73 -4.02 -0.75
N LEU A 13 -9.52 -3.48 -0.79
CA LEU A 13 -9.24 -2.16 -0.23
C LEU A 13 -9.82 -1.03 -1.07
N ASP A 14 -10.16 -1.31 -2.33
CA ASP A 14 -10.76 -0.35 -3.27
C ASP A 14 -9.92 0.94 -3.37
N LEU A 15 -8.66 0.77 -3.76
CA LEU A 15 -7.70 1.86 -3.85
C LEU A 15 -7.72 2.52 -5.23
N ASP A 16 -7.46 3.82 -5.27
CA ASP A 16 -7.27 4.56 -6.52
C ASP A 16 -5.83 4.34 -7.01
N LYS A 17 -5.68 3.71 -8.17
CA LYS A 17 -4.38 3.36 -8.74
C LYS A 17 -3.49 4.56 -9.08
N ASN A 18 -4.05 5.76 -9.10
CA ASN A 18 -3.30 6.99 -9.31
C ASN A 18 -2.84 7.64 -8.00
N GLU A 19 -3.25 7.10 -6.86
CA GLU A 19 -3.07 7.72 -5.57
C GLU A 19 -2.32 6.85 -4.55
N TYR A 20 -1.75 5.74 -4.99
CA TYR A 20 -0.94 4.89 -4.14
C TYR A 20 0.11 4.13 -4.94
N CYS A 21 1.09 3.57 -4.25
CA CYS A 21 1.92 2.52 -4.83
C CYS A 21 2.34 1.51 -3.75
N ILE A 22 2.55 0.29 -4.18
CA ILE A 22 2.96 -0.82 -3.33
C ILE A 22 4.46 -0.72 -3.10
N ILE A 23 4.89 -0.82 -1.84
CA ILE A 23 6.30 -0.75 -1.45
C ILE A 23 6.72 -2.00 -0.67
N SER A 24 8.00 -2.12 -0.37
CA SER A 24 8.58 -3.16 0.49
C SER A 24 8.31 -4.57 -0.02
N GLY A 25 7.95 -5.50 0.86
CA GLY A 25 7.74 -6.91 0.51
C GLY A 25 6.67 -7.15 -0.53
N GLY A 26 5.60 -6.34 -0.54
CA GLY A 26 4.56 -6.42 -1.55
C GLY A 26 5.07 -6.07 -2.95
N SER A 27 5.94 -5.06 -3.04
CA SER A 27 6.56 -4.70 -4.31
C SER A 27 7.47 -5.84 -4.82
N LEU A 28 8.24 -6.45 -3.94
CA LEU A 28 9.07 -7.62 -4.27
C LEU A 28 8.21 -8.78 -4.76
N LEU A 29 7.09 -9.02 -4.10
CA LEU A 29 6.14 -10.06 -4.49
C LEU A 29 5.59 -9.80 -5.90
N MET A 30 5.16 -8.58 -6.17
CA MET A 30 4.60 -8.22 -7.49
C MET A 30 5.64 -8.35 -8.61
N HIS A 31 6.90 -8.05 -8.32
CA HIS A 31 8.01 -8.20 -9.27
C HIS A 31 8.54 -9.63 -9.37
N ASN A 32 7.89 -10.60 -8.72
CA ASN A 32 8.31 -12.02 -8.69
C ASN A 32 9.69 -12.25 -8.04
N LEU A 33 10.09 -11.35 -7.13
CA LEU A 33 11.34 -11.45 -6.39
C LEU A 33 11.14 -12.06 -5.00
N LYS A 34 9.90 -12.37 -4.66
CA LYS A 34 9.51 -12.97 -3.39
C LYS A 34 8.28 -13.84 -3.64
N GLU A 35 8.15 -14.96 -2.93
CA GLU A 35 7.04 -15.90 -3.14
C GLU A 35 5.81 -15.56 -2.31
N GLU A 36 6.00 -14.99 -1.13
CA GLU A 36 4.92 -14.65 -0.21
C GLU A 36 5.24 -13.40 0.60
N THR A 37 4.20 -12.71 1.04
CA THR A 37 4.30 -11.64 2.02
C THR A 37 3.05 -11.64 2.91
N ASP A 38 3.21 -11.24 4.16
CA ASP A 38 2.08 -11.14 5.10
C ASP A 38 1.63 -9.70 5.29
N ASP A 39 2.49 -8.74 4.94
CA ASP A 39 2.24 -7.33 5.18
C ASP A 39 1.99 -6.59 3.88
N VAL A 40 1.08 -5.62 3.92
CA VAL A 40 0.79 -4.72 2.82
C VAL A 40 1.28 -3.34 3.24
N ASP A 41 2.34 -2.88 2.59
CA ASP A 41 2.90 -1.55 2.82
C ASP A 41 2.68 -0.69 1.58
N LEU A 42 2.13 0.49 1.76
CA LEU A 42 1.75 1.38 0.68
C LEU A 42 2.26 2.79 0.92
N TYR A 43 2.75 3.45 -0.14
CA TYR A 43 2.75 4.90 -0.18
C TYR A 43 1.35 5.35 -0.60
N VAL A 44 0.82 6.36 0.08
CA VAL A 44 -0.50 6.92 -0.24
C VAL A 44 -0.43 8.44 -0.25
N THR A 45 -1.19 9.05 -1.17
CA THR A 45 -1.40 10.48 -1.17
C THR A 45 -2.41 10.87 -0.08
N GLN A 46 -2.53 12.16 0.18
CA GLN A 46 -3.53 12.65 1.14
C GLN A 46 -4.96 12.23 0.72
N LYS A 47 -5.24 12.26 -0.57
CA LYS A 47 -6.54 11.84 -1.11
C LYS A 47 -6.84 10.38 -0.78
N GLN A 48 -5.88 9.49 -1.02
CA GLN A 48 -6.04 8.06 -0.71
C GLN A 48 -6.11 7.83 0.79
N PHE A 49 -5.31 8.56 1.56
CA PHE A 49 -5.32 8.50 3.02
C PHE A 49 -6.72 8.86 3.56
N ASN A 50 -7.32 9.92 3.04
CA ASN A 50 -8.67 10.33 3.44
C ASN A 50 -9.70 9.25 3.14
N ASN A 51 -9.60 8.61 1.98
CA ASN A 51 -10.50 7.51 1.61
C ASN A 51 -10.36 6.32 2.55
N LEU A 52 -9.13 5.94 2.88
CA LEU A 52 -8.87 4.85 3.82
C LEU A 52 -9.40 5.18 5.21
N SER A 53 -9.27 6.43 5.64
CA SER A 53 -9.73 6.87 6.96
C SER A 53 -11.25 6.83 7.09
N LYS A 54 -11.99 6.86 5.98
CA LYS A 54 -13.46 6.70 5.98
C LYS A 54 -13.88 5.24 6.13
N LYS A 55 -13.04 4.31 5.73
CA LYS A 55 -13.35 2.86 5.73
C LYS A 55 -12.77 2.14 6.93
N PHE A 56 -11.63 2.60 7.42
CA PHE A 56 -10.86 1.93 8.48
C PHE A 56 -10.54 2.91 9.60
N ASN A 57 -10.26 2.36 10.78
CA ASN A 57 -9.80 3.15 11.92
C ASN A 57 -8.28 3.41 11.80
N VAL A 58 -7.92 4.28 10.86
CA VAL A 58 -6.51 4.61 10.58
C VAL A 58 -5.94 5.42 11.74
N HIS A 59 -4.77 5.01 12.24
CA HIS A 59 -4.09 5.69 13.34
C HIS A 59 -2.58 5.63 13.16
N ARG A 60 -1.87 6.49 13.90
CA ARG A 60 -0.41 6.54 13.85
C ARG A 60 0.17 5.18 14.21
N SER A 61 1.15 4.75 13.42
CA SER A 61 1.90 3.53 13.68
C SER A 61 2.76 3.70 14.93
N ASN A 62 3.01 2.59 15.63
CA ASN A 62 3.94 2.57 16.76
C ASN A 62 5.40 2.67 16.34
N LYS A 63 5.68 2.62 15.03
CA LYS A 63 7.03 2.72 14.50
C LYS A 63 7.57 4.16 14.63
N PRO A 64 8.88 4.33 14.81
CA PRO A 64 9.46 5.67 15.02
C PRO A 64 9.60 6.51 13.75
N TYR A 65 9.02 6.09 12.66
CA TYR A 65 9.11 6.80 11.37
C TYR A 65 8.01 7.83 11.22
N PRO A 66 8.30 9.01 10.65
CA PRO A 66 7.27 10.01 10.38
C PRO A 66 6.33 9.53 9.28
N ASN A 67 5.08 10.01 9.33
CA ASN A 67 4.06 9.76 8.31
C ASN A 67 3.67 8.29 8.11
N HIS A 68 3.94 7.44 9.10
CA HIS A 68 3.54 6.03 9.10
C HIS A 68 2.23 5.86 9.86
N TYR A 69 1.29 5.16 9.23
CA TYR A 69 -0.04 4.92 9.79
C TYR A 69 -0.42 3.45 9.65
N THR A 70 -1.11 2.94 10.65
CA THR A 70 -1.71 1.61 10.60
C THR A 70 -3.13 1.73 10.07
N VAL A 71 -3.42 1.02 8.99
CA VAL A 71 -4.75 0.98 8.38
C VAL A 71 -5.57 -0.14 9.00
N ASN A 72 -5.00 -1.33 9.07
CA ASN A 72 -5.54 -2.48 9.78
C ASN A 72 -4.38 -3.39 10.20
N GLU A 73 -4.67 -4.58 10.71
CA GLU A 73 -3.63 -5.48 11.25
C GLU A 73 -2.59 -5.93 10.20
N ASN A 74 -2.93 -5.87 8.90
CA ASN A 74 -2.04 -6.33 7.82
C ASN A 74 -1.54 -5.19 6.93
N THR A 75 -2.06 -3.98 7.09
CA THR A 75 -1.81 -2.88 6.15
C THR A 75 -1.28 -1.65 6.84
N GLU A 76 -0.14 -1.17 6.38
CA GLU A 76 0.42 0.12 6.79
C GLU A 76 0.50 1.06 5.60
N ALA A 77 0.30 2.34 5.86
CA ALA A 77 0.36 3.38 4.85
C ALA A 77 1.37 4.45 5.26
N VAL A 78 2.19 4.85 4.30
CA VAL A 78 3.11 5.98 4.46
C VAL A 78 2.54 7.14 3.66
N LEU A 79 2.22 8.23 4.34
CA LEU A 79 1.67 9.42 3.70
C LEU A 79 2.77 10.17 2.98
N ILE A 80 2.58 10.41 1.68
CA ILE A 80 3.51 11.17 0.85
C ILE A 80 2.78 12.35 0.20
N ASP A 81 3.55 13.35 -0.23
CA ASP A 81 2.97 14.56 -0.84
C ASP A 81 2.42 14.28 -2.22
N ASN A 82 3.14 13.49 -3.02
CA ASN A 82 2.84 13.34 -4.44
C ASN A 82 3.37 12.00 -4.95
N ILE A 83 2.50 11.23 -5.59
CA ILE A 83 2.87 9.94 -6.17
C ILE A 83 3.80 10.10 -7.38
N GLU A 84 3.74 11.23 -8.07
CA GLU A 84 4.56 11.51 -9.26
C GLU A 84 6.07 11.56 -8.95
N ASN A 85 6.44 11.79 -7.71
CA ASN A 85 7.84 11.78 -7.27
C ASN A 85 8.41 10.37 -7.14
N GLU A 86 7.55 9.35 -7.23
CA GLU A 86 7.95 7.97 -7.07
C GLU A 86 8.13 7.29 -8.44
N LYS A 87 9.14 6.43 -8.53
CA LYS A 87 9.35 5.62 -9.73
C LYS A 87 8.44 4.41 -9.66
N ILE A 88 7.36 4.43 -10.45
CA ILE A 88 6.31 3.43 -10.39
C ILE A 88 6.29 2.57 -11.63
N TYR A 89 6.20 1.27 -11.44
CA TYR A 89 5.96 0.28 -12.48
C TYR A 89 4.57 -0.31 -12.26
N TYR A 90 3.83 -0.47 -13.35
CA TYR A 90 2.51 -1.11 -13.28
C TYR A 90 2.65 -2.59 -13.63
N ILE A 91 2.36 -3.45 -12.66
CA ILE A 91 2.42 -4.91 -12.82
C ILE A 91 1.01 -5.45 -12.63
N ASP A 92 0.48 -6.11 -13.65
CA ASP A 92 -0.92 -6.58 -13.68
C ASP A 92 -1.92 -5.45 -13.39
N GLY A 93 -1.53 -4.21 -13.74
CA GLY A 93 -2.34 -3.03 -13.50
C GLY A 93 -2.19 -2.41 -12.11
N TYR A 94 -1.34 -2.96 -11.24
CA TYR A 94 -1.10 -2.45 -9.89
C TYR A 94 0.18 -1.61 -9.85
N PRO A 95 0.14 -0.40 -9.25
CA PRO A 95 1.33 0.45 -9.13
C PRO A 95 2.28 -0.08 -8.07
N CYS A 96 3.53 -0.27 -8.45
CA CYS A 96 4.56 -0.83 -7.56
C CYS A 96 5.82 0.03 -7.54
#